data_ed7e89563f5cb24914b04f5757a654e7
#
_entry.id   ed7e89563f5cb24914b04f5757a654e7
#
_cell.length_a   1.000
_cell.length_b   1.000
_cell.length_c   1.000
_cell.angle_alpha   90.00
_cell.angle_beta   90.00
_cell.angle_gamma   90.00
#
_symmetry.space_group_name_H-M   'P 1'
#
loop_
_entity.id
_entity.type
_entity.pdbx_description
1 polymer ?
#
loop_
_entity_poly.entity_id
_entity_poly.type
_entity_poly.pdbx_seq_one_letter_code
_entity_poly.pdbx_strand_id
1 'polypeptide(L)'
;PYRKCSSKVFLNGVQVGFVLMIENNIPFTAEHLAAMSDVSRAISSVVGHYHPELFQYTSADQQLLEALLIGTPADILADSISHLRVSDAMYALCIQPKTFLKENKLKQQLYPVIRHIFPEAYMTVHDNALVLLVPDQSSVIFVDTQKIMLKTMAEYHLDVGISLVFSKMDEFYRAYQQARTVLEWNHRIPDNLKKEISWDQRYPMEHQIHRYSEIEFYEMMNKIKEPEKLADYIHPALYRLNKYDQRTGNELYHTLEVYLQCFHNNKETANILCIHRNSLAYRMEKIIEIGKADLNDPM
;
A
#
# COMPACT_ATOMS: atom_id res chain seq x y z
N PRO A 1 38.56 2.79 18.63
CA PRO A 1 37.31 3.46 18.26
C PRO A 1 37.62 4.92 17.94
N TYR A 2 37.33 5.35 16.70
CA TYR A 2 37.50 6.74 16.28
C TYR A 2 36.40 7.59 16.92
N ARG A 3 36.76 8.78 17.39
CA ARG A 3 35.77 9.77 17.82
C ARG A 3 35.04 10.31 16.57
N LYS A 4 33.75 10.53 16.71
CA LYS A 4 32.90 11.08 15.66
C LYS A 4 32.15 12.29 16.19
N CYS A 5 32.04 13.31 15.37
CA CYS A 5 31.20 14.47 15.63
C CYS A 5 30.30 14.72 14.44
N SER A 6 29.07 15.13 14.67
CA SER A 6 28.11 15.43 13.59
C SER A 6 27.44 16.78 13.81
N SER A 7 27.21 17.51 12.73
CA SER A 7 26.39 18.72 12.71
C SER A 7 25.25 18.56 11.72
N LYS A 8 24.05 18.99 12.10
CA LYS A 8 22.85 18.84 11.30
C LYS A 8 22.82 19.89 10.19
N VAL A 9 22.40 19.48 9.00
CA VAL A 9 22.13 20.35 7.85
C VAL A 9 20.64 20.61 7.80
N PHE A 10 20.24 21.88 7.84
CA PHE A 10 18.84 22.30 7.77
C PHE A 10 18.58 23.11 6.52
N LEU A 11 17.41 22.91 5.91
CA LEU A 11 16.89 23.73 4.81
C LEU A 11 15.43 24.05 5.11
N ASN A 12 15.11 25.33 5.08
CA ASN A 12 13.78 25.84 5.41
C ASN A 12 13.22 25.26 6.75
N GLY A 13 14.10 25.08 7.74
CA GLY A 13 13.73 24.52 9.03
C GLY A 13 13.62 22.99 9.09
N VAL A 14 13.78 22.29 7.97
CA VAL A 14 13.75 20.83 7.89
C VAL A 14 15.18 20.28 7.91
N GLN A 15 15.45 19.29 8.76
CA GLN A 15 16.74 18.60 8.75
C GLN A 15 16.81 17.68 7.50
N VAL A 16 17.72 17.98 6.59
CA VAL A 16 17.91 17.24 5.34
C VAL A 16 19.11 16.31 5.35
N GLY A 17 19.98 16.44 6.37
CA GLY A 17 21.16 15.61 6.49
C GLY A 17 22.02 15.98 7.66
N PHE A 18 23.24 15.48 7.65
CA PHE A 18 24.27 15.86 8.62
C PHE A 18 25.66 15.78 8.00
N VAL A 19 26.56 16.64 8.50
CA VAL A 19 27.98 16.58 8.24
C VAL A 19 28.61 15.71 9.31
N LEU A 20 29.35 14.69 8.91
CA LEU A 20 30.08 13.81 9.83
C LEU A 20 31.58 14.11 9.75
N MET A 21 32.18 14.39 10.89
CA MET A 21 33.63 14.47 11.04
C MET A 21 34.13 13.28 11.84
N ILE A 22 35.16 12.63 11.37
CA ILE A 22 35.77 11.45 12.00
C ILE A 22 37.21 11.83 12.39
N GLU A 23 37.53 11.61 13.66
CA GLU A 23 38.89 11.77 14.15
C GLU A 23 39.77 10.68 13.51
N ASN A 24 40.85 11.11 12.85
CA ASN A 24 41.85 10.20 12.32
C ASN A 24 43.15 10.36 13.18
N ASN A 25 44.18 10.94 12.66
CA ASN A 25 45.45 11.09 13.37
C ASN A 25 45.56 12.41 14.19
N ILE A 26 44.61 13.30 14.01
CA ILE A 26 44.55 14.62 14.67
C ILE A 26 43.31 14.65 15.58
N PRO A 27 43.47 14.88 16.91
CA PRO A 27 42.34 15.00 17.80
C PRO A 27 41.49 16.25 17.52
N PHE A 28 40.17 16.17 17.80
CA PHE A 28 39.27 17.31 17.66
C PHE A 28 39.65 18.46 18.61
N THR A 29 39.70 19.65 18.05
CA THR A 29 39.82 20.91 18.81
C THR A 29 38.47 21.64 18.84
N ALA A 30 38.36 22.64 19.72
CA ALA A 30 37.20 23.50 19.79
C ALA A 30 36.96 24.25 18.47
N GLU A 31 38.02 24.60 17.73
CA GLU A 31 37.96 25.23 16.41
C GLU A 31 37.36 24.30 15.34
N HIS A 32 37.73 23.03 15.37
CA HIS A 32 37.14 22.02 14.46
C HIS A 32 35.63 21.87 14.68
N LEU A 33 35.19 21.90 15.93
CA LEU A 33 33.77 21.80 16.29
C LEU A 33 32.99 23.06 15.86
N ALA A 34 33.59 24.25 15.99
CA ALA A 34 33.00 25.49 15.53
C ALA A 34 32.89 25.51 13.98
N ALA A 35 33.96 25.10 13.29
CA ALA A 35 33.98 25.01 11.81
C ALA A 35 32.92 24.06 11.27
N MET A 36 32.59 22.98 11.98
CA MET A 36 31.49 22.07 11.55
C MET A 36 30.13 22.76 11.42
N SER A 37 29.83 23.68 12.34
CA SER A 37 28.57 24.45 12.27
C SER A 37 28.57 25.37 11.06
N ASP A 38 29.70 25.99 10.72
CA ASP A 38 29.84 26.86 9.56
C ASP A 38 29.75 26.07 8.25
N VAL A 39 30.41 24.90 8.18
CA VAL A 39 30.34 23.99 7.05
C VAL A 39 28.90 23.53 6.86
N SER A 40 28.20 23.18 7.92
CA SER A 40 26.80 22.76 7.88
C SER A 40 25.89 23.86 7.30
N ARG A 41 26.09 25.12 7.73
CA ARG A 41 25.38 26.28 7.20
C ARG A 41 25.71 26.57 5.75
N ALA A 42 27.00 26.48 5.39
CA ALA A 42 27.43 26.65 3.99
C ALA A 42 26.81 25.58 3.08
N ILE A 43 26.82 24.31 3.49
CA ILE A 43 26.16 23.22 2.77
C ILE A 43 24.67 23.50 2.63
N SER A 44 23.99 23.93 3.70
CA SER A 44 22.57 24.31 3.65
C SER A 44 22.30 25.38 2.59
N SER A 45 23.14 26.41 2.54
CA SER A 45 23.02 27.49 1.56
C SER A 45 23.30 27.01 0.12
N VAL A 46 24.36 26.24 -0.08
CA VAL A 46 24.76 25.73 -1.42
C VAL A 46 23.70 24.77 -1.97
N VAL A 47 23.27 23.80 -1.15
CA VAL A 47 22.26 22.83 -1.58
C VAL A 47 20.94 23.53 -1.87
N GLY A 48 20.52 24.49 -1.06
CA GLY A 48 19.32 25.29 -1.31
C GLY A 48 19.37 26.11 -2.60
N HIS A 49 20.58 26.53 -3.03
CA HIS A 49 20.75 27.33 -4.24
C HIS A 49 20.92 26.49 -5.51
N TYR A 50 21.71 25.42 -5.45
CA TYR A 50 22.07 24.61 -6.64
C TYR A 50 21.19 23.39 -6.87
N HIS A 51 20.47 22.94 -5.84
CA HIS A 51 19.59 21.78 -5.87
C HIS A 51 18.21 22.10 -5.29
N PRO A 52 17.53 23.17 -5.81
CA PRO A 52 16.19 23.51 -5.33
C PRO A 52 15.19 22.36 -5.57
N GLU A 53 15.46 21.48 -6.52
CA GLU A 53 14.65 20.29 -6.80
C GLU A 53 14.60 19.29 -5.62
N LEU A 54 15.64 19.25 -4.79
CA LEU A 54 15.62 18.44 -3.56
C LEU A 54 14.60 18.96 -2.53
N PHE A 55 14.10 20.18 -2.73
CA PHE A 55 13.21 20.93 -1.85
C PHE A 55 11.94 21.42 -2.56
N GLN A 56 11.63 20.88 -3.76
CA GLN A 56 10.47 21.27 -4.55
C GLN A 56 9.11 21.02 -3.85
N TYR A 57 9.15 20.33 -2.71
CA TYR A 57 7.97 20.10 -1.88
C TYR A 57 7.92 21.15 -0.78
N THR A 58 7.46 22.30 -1.17
CA THR A 58 7.29 23.47 -0.32
C THR A 58 6.21 23.23 0.74
N SER A 59 6.22 24.07 1.77
CA SER A 59 5.07 24.13 2.69
C SER A 59 3.73 24.34 1.96
N ALA A 60 3.75 24.91 0.75
CA ALA A 60 2.59 25.10 -0.09
C ALA A 60 2.03 23.76 -0.61
N ASP A 61 2.89 22.82 -1.09
CA ASP A 61 2.44 21.52 -1.55
C ASP A 61 1.84 20.69 -0.41
N GLN A 62 2.42 20.78 0.79
CA GLN A 62 1.86 20.14 1.98
C GLN A 62 0.50 20.72 2.35
N GLN A 63 0.36 22.04 2.36
CA GLN A 63 -0.90 22.72 2.63
C GLN A 63 -1.97 22.36 1.59
N LEU A 64 -1.57 22.23 0.33
CA LEU A 64 -2.46 21.79 -0.74
C LEU A 64 -2.96 20.35 -0.51
N LEU A 65 -2.04 19.42 -0.20
CA LEU A 65 -2.45 18.05 0.12
C LEU A 65 -3.34 17.98 1.36
N GLU A 66 -3.03 18.76 2.39
CA GLU A 66 -3.87 18.85 3.60
C GLU A 66 -5.26 19.38 3.26
N ALA A 67 -5.36 20.42 2.42
CA ALA A 67 -6.65 20.96 1.98
C ALA A 67 -7.47 19.91 1.22
N LEU A 68 -6.84 19.14 0.34
CA LEU A 68 -7.50 18.03 -0.37
C LEU A 68 -7.94 16.92 0.58
N LEU A 69 -7.13 16.59 1.59
CA LEU A 69 -7.43 15.55 2.57
C LEU A 69 -8.57 15.92 3.54
N ILE A 70 -8.80 17.20 3.78
CA ILE A 70 -9.99 17.66 4.55
C ILE A 70 -11.22 17.86 3.66
N GLY A 71 -11.14 17.52 2.38
CA GLY A 71 -12.27 17.54 1.44
C GLY A 71 -12.51 18.88 0.77
N THR A 72 -11.50 19.77 0.72
CA THR A 72 -11.62 21.01 -0.08
C THR A 72 -11.73 20.63 -1.57
N PRO A 73 -12.78 21.12 -2.28
CA PRO A 73 -12.96 20.82 -3.70
C PRO A 73 -11.74 21.23 -4.54
N ALA A 74 -11.36 20.40 -5.50
CA ALA A 74 -10.17 20.62 -6.32
C ALA A 74 -10.29 21.83 -7.24
N ASP A 75 -11.49 22.23 -7.62
CA ASP A 75 -11.76 23.44 -8.42
C ASP A 75 -11.38 24.73 -7.66
N ILE A 76 -11.58 24.76 -6.33
CA ILE A 76 -11.15 25.89 -5.49
C ILE A 76 -9.61 25.95 -5.41
N LEU A 77 -8.94 24.83 -5.55
CA LEU A 77 -7.47 24.68 -5.48
C LEU A 77 -6.81 24.64 -6.85
N ALA A 78 -7.53 24.91 -7.94
CA ALA A 78 -7.06 24.72 -9.31
C ALA A 78 -5.73 25.41 -9.60
N ASP A 79 -5.55 26.66 -9.15
CA ASP A 79 -4.29 27.40 -9.32
C ASP A 79 -3.12 26.68 -8.61
N SER A 80 -3.33 26.22 -7.38
CA SER A 80 -2.29 25.50 -6.65
C SER A 80 -2.01 24.13 -7.24
N ILE A 81 -3.04 23.42 -7.72
CA ILE A 81 -2.90 22.12 -8.39
C ILE A 81 -2.12 22.25 -9.69
N SER A 82 -2.28 23.37 -10.44
CA SER A 82 -1.58 23.59 -11.71
C SER A 82 -0.06 23.59 -11.56
N HIS A 83 0.47 23.85 -10.39
CA HIS A 83 1.90 23.80 -10.09
C HIS A 83 2.41 22.38 -9.78
N LEU A 84 1.51 21.42 -9.48
CA LEU A 84 1.91 20.05 -9.26
C LEU A 84 2.24 19.36 -10.60
N ARG A 85 3.28 18.53 -10.58
CA ARG A 85 3.56 17.59 -11.66
C ARG A 85 2.69 16.36 -11.46
N VAL A 86 1.46 16.42 -11.93
CA VAL A 86 0.54 15.29 -11.91
C VAL A 86 0.61 14.52 -13.22
N SER A 87 0.33 13.22 -13.17
CA SER A 87 0.26 12.34 -14.34
C SER A 87 -1.18 11.86 -14.55
N ASP A 88 -1.43 11.25 -15.70
CA ASP A 88 -2.73 10.65 -16.03
C ASP A 88 -3.05 9.41 -15.16
N ALA A 89 -2.06 8.92 -14.41
CA ALA A 89 -2.22 7.84 -13.47
C ALA A 89 -1.48 8.19 -12.17
N MET A 90 -2.19 8.14 -11.05
CA MET A 90 -1.68 8.48 -9.73
C MET A 90 -2.16 7.46 -8.70
N TYR A 91 -1.42 7.34 -7.59
CA TYR A 91 -1.81 6.55 -6.43
C TYR A 91 -1.74 7.40 -5.16
N ALA A 92 -2.64 7.13 -4.24
CA ALA A 92 -2.49 7.57 -2.86
C ALA A 92 -1.89 6.42 -2.04
N LEU A 93 -0.83 6.72 -1.29
CA LEU A 93 -0.25 5.81 -0.32
C LEU A 93 -0.47 6.37 1.08
N CYS A 94 -0.82 5.48 2.01
CA CYS A 94 -0.91 5.79 3.43
C CYS A 94 0.11 4.92 4.17
N ILE A 95 1.14 5.54 4.74
CA ILE A 95 2.21 4.86 5.47
C ILE A 95 2.01 5.12 6.95
N GLN A 96 1.72 4.07 7.69
CA GLN A 96 1.39 4.15 9.11
C GLN A 96 2.40 3.37 9.96
N PRO A 97 2.99 4.00 10.99
CA PRO A 97 3.80 3.27 11.96
C PRO A 97 2.92 2.39 12.85
N LYS A 98 3.37 1.16 13.13
CA LYS A 98 2.67 0.22 14.05
C LYS A 98 2.55 0.76 15.47
N THR A 99 3.42 1.70 15.83
CA THR A 99 3.37 2.41 17.12
C THR A 99 3.10 3.88 16.88
N PHE A 100 2.32 4.50 17.77
CA PHE A 100 2.03 5.93 17.68
C PHE A 100 3.33 6.75 17.72
N LEU A 101 3.53 7.58 16.70
CA LEU A 101 4.62 8.56 16.65
C LEU A 101 4.03 9.97 16.58
N LYS A 102 4.62 10.90 17.34
CA LYS A 102 4.25 12.31 17.20
C LYS A 102 4.61 12.81 15.79
N GLU A 103 3.80 13.70 15.24
CA GLU A 103 3.95 14.27 13.89
C GLU A 103 5.38 14.76 13.59
N ASN A 104 6.00 15.47 14.52
CA ASN A 104 7.38 15.94 14.37
C ASN A 104 8.38 14.78 14.20
N LYS A 105 8.16 13.64 14.89
CA LYS A 105 9.00 12.45 14.72
C LYS A 105 8.76 11.77 13.40
N LEU A 106 7.49 11.69 12.95
CA LEU A 106 7.15 11.19 11.61
C LEU A 106 7.88 12.01 10.54
N LYS A 107 7.78 13.34 10.60
CA LYS A 107 8.46 14.23 9.66
C LYS A 107 9.98 14.08 9.72
N GLN A 108 10.58 14.04 10.91
CA GLN A 108 12.04 13.98 11.05
C GLN A 108 12.66 12.64 10.67
N GLN A 109 11.98 11.53 10.96
CA GLN A 109 12.54 10.19 10.78
C GLN A 109 12.14 9.56 9.46
N LEU A 110 10.87 9.68 9.06
CA LEU A 110 10.35 8.98 7.89
C LEU A 110 10.41 9.80 6.61
N TYR A 111 10.24 11.11 6.67
CA TYR A 111 10.26 11.95 5.47
C TYR A 111 11.51 11.75 4.60
N PRO A 112 12.75 11.79 5.13
CA PRO A 112 13.94 11.61 4.31
C PRO A 112 14.02 10.22 3.70
N VAL A 113 13.61 9.20 4.45
CA VAL A 113 13.66 7.79 4.02
C VAL A 113 12.65 7.55 2.90
N ILE A 114 11.41 7.98 3.09
CA ILE A 114 10.34 7.82 2.11
C ILE A 114 10.59 8.67 0.86
N ARG A 115 11.17 9.87 1.01
CA ARG A 115 11.59 10.72 -0.11
C ARG A 115 12.63 10.03 -0.98
N HIS A 116 13.55 9.29 -0.38
CA HIS A 116 14.53 8.51 -1.14
C HIS A 116 13.89 7.40 -1.99
N ILE A 117 12.80 6.79 -1.48
CA ILE A 117 12.06 5.75 -2.19
C ILE A 117 11.15 6.36 -3.27
N PHE A 118 10.51 7.48 -2.97
CA PHE A 118 9.56 8.17 -3.84
C PHE A 118 9.98 9.63 -4.06
N PRO A 119 11.00 9.88 -4.89
CA PRO A 119 11.53 11.24 -5.08
C PRO A 119 10.51 12.21 -5.69
N GLU A 120 9.61 11.73 -6.54
CA GLU A 120 8.58 12.53 -7.23
C GLU A 120 7.26 12.63 -6.48
N ALA A 121 7.10 11.94 -5.33
CA ALA A 121 5.85 11.95 -4.59
C ALA A 121 5.68 13.25 -3.79
N TYR A 122 4.46 13.76 -3.73
CA TYR A 122 4.06 14.79 -2.78
C TYR A 122 3.65 14.14 -1.47
N MET A 123 4.03 14.70 -0.34
CA MET A 123 3.86 14.07 0.98
C MET A 123 3.38 15.05 2.02
N THR A 124 2.45 14.60 2.87
CA THR A 124 2.07 15.29 4.09
C THR A 124 1.82 14.31 5.23
N VAL A 125 1.72 14.81 6.46
CA VAL A 125 1.32 14.00 7.61
C VAL A 125 -0.14 14.30 7.92
N HIS A 126 -0.96 13.26 7.95
CA HIS A 126 -2.38 13.35 8.25
C HIS A 126 -2.81 12.14 9.07
N ASP A 127 -3.59 12.33 10.13
CA ASP A 127 -4.11 11.27 11.00
C ASP A 127 -3.05 10.24 11.46
N ASN A 128 -1.90 10.72 11.93
CA ASN A 128 -0.78 9.88 12.38
C ASN A 128 -0.18 8.95 11.31
N ALA A 129 -0.38 9.28 10.06
CA ALA A 129 0.19 8.59 8.91
C ALA A 129 0.91 9.57 7.99
N LEU A 130 1.87 9.07 7.23
CA LEU A 130 2.45 9.80 6.12
C LEU A 130 1.63 9.48 4.87
N VAL A 131 1.00 10.50 4.30
CA VAL A 131 0.17 10.39 3.11
C VAL A 131 0.93 10.90 1.90
N LEU A 132 0.99 10.09 0.86
CA LEU A 132 1.68 10.40 -0.39
C LEU A 132 0.69 10.45 -1.55
N LEU A 133 0.89 11.43 -2.42
CA LEU A 133 0.41 11.42 -3.79
C LEU A 133 1.58 11.01 -4.68
N VAL A 134 1.50 9.85 -5.31
CA VAL A 134 2.56 9.27 -6.13
C VAL A 134 2.11 9.28 -7.59
N PRO A 135 2.78 10.05 -8.48
CA PRO A 135 2.56 9.91 -9.92
C PRO A 135 3.02 8.53 -10.38
N ASP A 136 2.20 7.85 -11.17
CA ASP A 136 2.60 6.59 -11.82
C ASP A 136 3.43 6.91 -13.06
N GLN A 137 4.73 6.81 -12.96
CA GLN A 137 5.62 7.03 -14.10
C GLN A 137 5.98 5.74 -14.83
N SER A 138 5.77 4.58 -14.25
CA SER A 138 5.80 3.26 -14.93
C SER A 138 5.52 2.11 -13.94
N SER A 139 4.88 1.06 -14.44
CA SER A 139 4.72 -0.22 -13.72
C SER A 139 6.06 -0.87 -13.32
N VAL A 140 7.15 -0.49 -13.97
CA VAL A 140 8.52 -0.98 -13.72
C VAL A 140 9.08 -0.40 -12.41
N ILE A 141 8.79 0.88 -12.10
CA ILE A 141 9.24 1.51 -10.85
C ILE A 141 8.65 0.79 -9.63
N PHE A 142 7.45 0.27 -9.73
CA PHE A 142 6.81 -0.45 -8.62
C PHE A 142 7.52 -1.75 -8.23
N VAL A 143 8.13 -2.49 -9.15
CA VAL A 143 8.79 -3.77 -8.84
C VAL A 143 10.12 -3.58 -8.12
N ASP A 144 10.98 -2.69 -8.59
CA ASP A 144 12.27 -2.43 -7.93
C ASP A 144 12.10 -1.60 -6.65
N THR A 145 11.22 -0.62 -6.67
CA THR A 145 10.85 0.19 -5.50
C THR A 145 10.21 -0.69 -4.43
N GLN A 146 9.46 -1.73 -4.80
CA GLN A 146 8.81 -2.63 -3.86
C GLN A 146 9.80 -3.35 -2.94
N LYS A 147 10.95 -3.81 -3.43
CA LYS A 147 11.98 -4.47 -2.60
C LYS A 147 12.60 -3.51 -1.58
N ILE A 148 12.91 -2.28 -2.02
CA ILE A 148 13.45 -1.24 -1.14
C ILE A 148 12.40 -0.85 -0.12
N MET A 149 11.16 -0.69 -0.55
CA MET A 149 10.02 -0.36 0.30
C MET A 149 9.79 -1.43 1.36
N LEU A 150 9.74 -2.72 1.00
CA LEU A 150 9.57 -3.83 1.96
C LEU A 150 10.66 -3.84 3.03
N LYS A 151 11.92 -3.67 2.64
CA LYS A 151 13.04 -3.60 3.59
C LYS A 151 12.88 -2.42 4.56
N THR A 152 12.53 -1.25 4.03
CA THR A 152 12.32 -0.04 4.84
C THR A 152 11.11 -0.20 5.77
N MET A 153 10.00 -0.76 5.28
CA MET A 153 8.81 -0.99 6.09
C MET A 153 9.10 -1.94 7.25
N ALA A 154 9.89 -3.01 7.01
CA ALA A 154 10.32 -3.93 8.06
C ALA A 154 11.22 -3.24 9.09
N GLU A 155 12.20 -2.47 8.64
CA GLU A 155 13.18 -1.78 9.50
C GLU A 155 12.51 -0.74 10.42
N TYR A 156 11.55 0.01 9.90
CA TYR A 156 10.86 1.06 10.65
C TYR A 156 9.51 0.63 11.23
N HIS A 157 9.14 -0.64 11.12
CA HIS A 157 7.85 -1.18 11.59
C HIS A 157 6.65 -0.39 11.07
N LEU A 158 6.56 -0.24 9.75
CA LEU A 158 5.52 0.51 9.05
C LEU A 158 4.59 -0.43 8.30
N ASP A 159 3.32 -0.07 8.19
CA ASP A 159 2.35 -0.65 7.27
C ASP A 159 2.02 0.36 6.17
N VAL A 160 1.81 -0.13 4.95
CA VAL A 160 1.51 0.70 3.79
C VAL A 160 0.20 0.26 3.16
N GLY A 161 -0.73 1.19 3.04
CA GLY A 161 -1.93 1.04 2.23
C GLY A 161 -1.78 1.75 0.90
N ILE A 162 -2.22 1.12 -0.19
CA ILE A 162 -2.15 1.64 -1.55
C ILE A 162 -3.56 1.68 -2.14
N SER A 163 -3.96 2.82 -2.69
CA SER A 163 -5.26 3.01 -3.36
C SER A 163 -5.33 2.29 -4.71
N LEU A 164 -6.50 2.34 -5.34
CA LEU A 164 -6.62 2.18 -6.79
C LEU A 164 -5.95 3.36 -7.50
N VAL A 165 -5.61 3.14 -8.77
CA VAL A 165 -5.14 4.21 -9.65
C VAL A 165 -6.26 5.23 -9.88
N PHE A 166 -5.91 6.51 -9.92
CA PHE A 166 -6.82 7.60 -10.26
C PHE A 166 -6.14 8.62 -11.18
N SER A 167 -6.92 9.45 -11.85
CA SER A 167 -6.41 10.38 -12.87
C SER A 167 -6.73 11.86 -12.58
N LYS A 168 -7.64 12.14 -11.66
CA LYS A 168 -8.08 13.50 -11.37
C LYS A 168 -7.84 13.84 -9.91
N MET A 169 -7.42 15.06 -9.63
CA MET A 169 -7.12 15.51 -8.27
C MET A 169 -8.34 15.57 -7.34
N ASP A 170 -9.55 15.68 -7.86
CA ASP A 170 -10.80 15.57 -7.09
C ASP A 170 -11.02 14.16 -6.54
N GLU A 171 -10.39 13.14 -7.11
CA GLU A 171 -10.43 11.76 -6.63
C GLU A 171 -9.42 11.47 -5.51
N PHE A 172 -8.48 12.39 -5.24
CA PHE A 172 -7.39 12.14 -4.27
C PHE A 172 -7.89 11.81 -2.87
N TYR A 173 -8.89 12.53 -2.37
CA TYR A 173 -9.49 12.23 -1.06
C TYR A 173 -10.08 10.81 -1.02
N ARG A 174 -10.78 10.40 -2.07
CA ARG A 174 -11.30 9.03 -2.18
C ARG A 174 -10.18 8.00 -2.23
N ALA A 175 -9.13 8.27 -2.98
CA ALA A 175 -7.95 7.40 -3.07
C ALA A 175 -7.24 7.28 -1.71
N TYR A 176 -7.10 8.39 -0.98
CA TYR A 176 -6.59 8.35 0.40
C TYR A 176 -7.47 7.48 1.31
N GLN A 177 -8.79 7.64 1.24
CA GLN A 177 -9.70 6.80 2.03
C GLN A 177 -9.54 5.31 1.69
N GLN A 178 -9.34 4.95 0.43
CA GLN A 178 -9.05 3.57 0.02
C GLN A 178 -7.74 3.05 0.64
N ALA A 179 -6.66 3.84 0.54
CA ALA A 179 -5.36 3.48 1.12
C ALA A 179 -5.43 3.33 2.65
N ARG A 180 -6.24 4.13 3.33
CA ARG A 180 -6.47 4.02 4.77
C ARG A 180 -7.33 2.80 5.11
N THR A 181 -8.42 2.58 4.36
CA THR A 181 -9.34 1.47 4.59
C THR A 181 -8.62 0.13 4.54
N VAL A 182 -7.70 -0.07 3.61
CA VAL A 182 -6.97 -1.35 3.51
C VAL A 182 -6.09 -1.61 4.74
N LEU A 183 -5.53 -0.58 5.37
CA LEU A 183 -4.81 -0.72 6.64
C LEU A 183 -5.73 -1.11 7.79
N GLU A 184 -6.93 -0.52 7.86
CA GLU A 184 -7.93 -0.88 8.86
C GLU A 184 -8.43 -2.32 8.68
N TRP A 185 -8.63 -2.75 7.43
CA TRP A 185 -9.01 -4.12 7.10
C TRP A 185 -7.97 -5.14 7.52
N ASN A 186 -6.70 -4.85 7.33
CA ASN A 186 -5.61 -5.75 7.73
C ASN A 186 -5.66 -6.12 9.21
N HIS A 187 -6.13 -5.22 10.07
CA HIS A 187 -6.30 -5.48 11.50
C HIS A 187 -7.58 -6.28 11.82
N ARG A 188 -8.57 -6.31 10.93
CA ARG A 188 -9.87 -6.95 11.12
C ARG A 188 -9.95 -8.34 10.51
N ILE A 189 -9.16 -8.63 9.47
CA ILE A 189 -9.20 -9.91 8.77
C ILE A 189 -8.49 -10.98 9.61
N PRO A 190 -9.14 -12.11 9.94
CA PRO A 190 -8.49 -13.25 10.57
C PRO A 190 -7.32 -13.77 9.72
N ASP A 191 -6.26 -14.24 10.38
CA ASP A 191 -5.03 -14.67 9.70
C ASP A 191 -5.22 -15.84 8.72
N ASN A 192 -6.21 -16.70 8.97
CA ASN A 192 -6.58 -17.77 8.05
C ASN A 192 -7.14 -17.23 6.72
N LEU A 193 -7.95 -16.16 6.77
CA LEU A 193 -8.50 -15.52 5.57
C LEU A 193 -7.46 -14.65 4.85
N LYS A 194 -6.48 -14.08 5.54
CA LYS A 194 -5.38 -13.34 4.90
C LYS A 194 -4.61 -14.19 3.90
N LYS A 195 -4.44 -15.50 4.17
CA LYS A 195 -3.78 -16.44 3.27
C LYS A 195 -4.59 -16.72 2.01
N GLU A 196 -5.92 -16.67 2.11
CA GLU A 196 -6.84 -16.91 0.98
C GLU A 196 -6.99 -15.68 0.10
N ILE A 197 -6.92 -14.47 0.68
CA ILE A 197 -7.03 -13.19 -0.03
C ILE A 197 -5.77 -12.86 -0.82
N SER A 198 -4.61 -13.41 -0.45
CA SER A 198 -3.34 -13.21 -1.15
C SER A 198 -3.32 -13.98 -2.48
N TRP A 199 -3.83 -13.38 -3.54
CA TRP A 199 -3.97 -13.97 -4.89
C TRP A 199 -2.63 -14.23 -5.59
N ASP A 200 -1.54 -13.60 -5.18
CA ASP A 200 -0.26 -13.71 -5.84
C ASP A 200 0.75 -14.49 -4.98
N GLN A 201 0.74 -15.82 -5.12
CA GLN A 201 1.73 -16.69 -4.47
C GLN A 201 3.17 -16.41 -4.94
N ARG A 202 3.38 -15.62 -6.00
CA ARG A 202 4.71 -15.21 -6.48
C ARG A 202 5.37 -14.17 -5.58
N TYR A 203 4.57 -13.49 -4.78
CA TYR A 203 5.04 -12.55 -3.78
C TYR A 203 4.47 -13.00 -2.43
N PRO A 204 5.24 -13.80 -1.64
CA PRO A 204 4.87 -14.01 -0.26
C PRO A 204 4.81 -12.63 0.39
N MET A 205 3.59 -12.12 0.55
CA MET A 205 3.34 -10.83 1.16
C MET A 205 3.88 -10.89 2.57
N GLU A 206 5.09 -10.40 2.76
CA GLU A 206 5.48 -9.94 4.06
C GLU A 206 4.47 -8.84 4.41
N HIS A 207 3.69 -9.07 5.43
CA HIS A 207 2.47 -8.47 5.93
C HIS A 207 2.49 -6.92 6.14
N GLN A 208 3.09 -6.14 5.25
CA GLN A 208 3.32 -4.71 5.44
C GLN A 208 2.82 -3.81 4.30
N ILE A 209 2.60 -4.36 3.11
CA ILE A 209 2.08 -3.63 1.96
C ILE A 209 0.73 -4.21 1.56
N HIS A 210 -0.31 -3.38 1.60
CA HIS A 210 -1.69 -3.77 1.38
C HIS A 210 -2.28 -2.92 0.25
N ARG A 211 -2.89 -3.57 -0.74
CA ARG A 211 -3.52 -2.89 -1.88
C ARG A 211 -5.03 -2.90 -1.74
N TYR A 212 -5.67 -1.78 -2.05
CA TYR A 212 -7.13 -1.73 -2.01
C TYR A 212 -7.78 -2.67 -3.01
N SER A 213 -7.14 -2.93 -4.16
CA SER A 213 -7.60 -3.92 -5.14
C SER A 213 -7.74 -5.35 -4.57
N GLU A 214 -7.05 -5.66 -3.48
CA GLU A 214 -7.13 -6.97 -2.83
C GLU A 214 -8.39 -7.10 -1.98
N ILE A 215 -8.94 -5.99 -1.49
CA ILE A 215 -10.09 -5.97 -0.58
C ILE A 215 -11.33 -5.29 -1.17
N GLU A 216 -11.26 -4.71 -2.37
CA GLU A 216 -12.36 -3.89 -2.93
C GLU A 216 -13.68 -4.65 -3.00
N PHE A 217 -13.64 -5.94 -3.35
CA PHE A 217 -14.82 -6.79 -3.37
C PHE A 217 -15.41 -6.98 -1.97
N TYR A 218 -14.56 -7.28 -0.99
CA TYR A 218 -14.98 -7.46 0.40
C TYR A 218 -15.52 -6.16 1.00
N GLU A 219 -14.87 -5.04 0.66
CA GLU A 219 -15.33 -3.72 1.10
C GLU A 219 -16.68 -3.35 0.47
N MET A 220 -16.89 -3.70 -0.79
CA MET A 220 -18.20 -3.56 -1.45
C MET A 220 -19.25 -4.40 -0.73
N MET A 221 -18.96 -5.67 -0.45
CA MET A 221 -19.87 -6.57 0.26
C MET A 221 -20.19 -6.06 1.66
N ASN A 222 -19.20 -5.53 2.38
CA ASN A 222 -19.38 -5.00 3.73
C ASN A 222 -20.26 -3.72 3.76
N LYS A 223 -20.31 -2.97 2.67
CA LYS A 223 -21.19 -1.80 2.53
C LYS A 223 -22.65 -2.14 2.25
N ILE A 224 -22.93 -3.39 1.90
CA ILE A 224 -24.31 -3.86 1.71
C ILE A 224 -24.94 -4.03 3.10
N LYS A 225 -25.82 -3.09 3.46
CA LYS A 225 -26.43 -3.01 4.81
C LYS A 225 -27.47 -4.11 5.08
N GLU A 226 -27.89 -4.86 4.06
CA GLU A 226 -28.96 -5.85 4.14
C GLU A 226 -28.40 -7.20 3.65
N PRO A 227 -27.79 -8.02 4.57
CA PRO A 227 -27.23 -9.33 4.19
C PRO A 227 -28.25 -10.27 3.53
N GLU A 228 -29.54 -10.11 3.84
CA GLU A 228 -30.63 -10.89 3.26
C GLU A 228 -30.75 -10.70 1.74
N LYS A 229 -30.46 -9.49 1.28
CA LYS A 229 -30.43 -9.18 -0.16
C LYS A 229 -29.22 -9.77 -0.88
N LEU A 230 -28.16 -10.15 -0.18
CA LEU A 230 -27.01 -10.84 -0.77
C LEU A 230 -27.39 -12.23 -1.30
N ALA A 231 -28.39 -12.88 -0.69
CA ALA A 231 -28.91 -14.16 -1.16
C ALA A 231 -29.43 -14.09 -2.62
N ASP A 232 -29.94 -12.92 -3.03
CA ASP A 232 -30.45 -12.70 -4.38
C ASP A 232 -29.34 -12.65 -5.44
N TYR A 233 -28.09 -12.38 -5.02
CA TYR A 233 -26.91 -12.34 -5.89
C TYR A 233 -26.12 -13.64 -5.90
N ILE A 234 -26.46 -14.60 -5.05
CA ILE A 234 -25.83 -15.93 -5.04
C ILE A 234 -26.36 -16.74 -6.21
N HIS A 235 -25.45 -17.23 -7.06
CA HIS A 235 -25.85 -18.08 -8.16
C HIS A 235 -26.65 -19.30 -7.66
N PRO A 236 -27.83 -19.60 -8.22
CA PRO A 236 -28.72 -20.66 -7.71
C PRO A 236 -28.08 -22.04 -7.60
N ALA A 237 -27.05 -22.33 -8.39
CA ALA A 237 -26.29 -23.56 -8.31
C ALA A 237 -25.61 -23.75 -6.94
N LEU A 238 -25.00 -22.69 -6.41
CA LEU A 238 -24.30 -22.72 -5.12
C LEU A 238 -25.26 -23.05 -3.99
N TYR A 239 -26.46 -22.47 -4.00
CA TYR A 239 -27.50 -22.79 -3.02
C TYR A 239 -27.94 -24.27 -3.12
N ARG A 240 -28.12 -24.80 -4.34
CA ARG A 240 -28.50 -26.21 -4.55
C ARG A 240 -27.42 -27.17 -4.06
N LEU A 241 -26.16 -26.89 -4.38
CA LEU A 241 -25.01 -27.70 -3.96
C LEU A 241 -24.86 -27.69 -2.43
N ASN A 242 -24.91 -26.54 -1.79
CA ASN A 242 -24.82 -26.45 -0.34
C ASN A 242 -25.95 -27.21 0.36
N LYS A 243 -27.18 -27.06 -0.13
CA LYS A 243 -28.34 -27.81 0.40
C LYS A 243 -28.21 -29.32 0.20
N TYR A 244 -27.62 -29.74 -0.93
CA TYR A 244 -27.38 -31.16 -1.19
C TYR A 244 -26.30 -31.71 -0.25
N ASP A 245 -25.20 -31.02 -0.07
CA ASP A 245 -24.10 -31.41 0.82
C ASP A 245 -24.55 -31.51 2.27
N GLN A 246 -25.35 -30.58 2.75
CA GLN A 246 -25.94 -30.65 4.11
C GLN A 246 -26.82 -31.89 4.34
N ARG A 247 -27.46 -32.38 3.27
CA ARG A 247 -28.34 -33.56 3.37
C ARG A 247 -27.61 -34.88 3.24
N THR A 248 -26.52 -34.91 2.49
CA THR A 248 -25.84 -36.15 2.08
C THR A 248 -24.48 -36.34 2.72
N GLY A 249 -23.93 -35.29 3.31
CA GLY A 249 -22.57 -35.30 3.86
C GLY A 249 -21.50 -35.29 2.77
N ASN A 250 -21.86 -34.91 1.54
CA ASN A 250 -20.91 -34.72 0.44
C ASN A 250 -20.21 -33.35 0.54
N GLU A 251 -19.19 -33.15 -0.31
CA GLU A 251 -18.35 -31.93 -0.37
C GLU A 251 -18.33 -31.36 -1.79
N LEU A 252 -19.49 -31.35 -2.47
CA LEU A 252 -19.58 -30.88 -3.85
C LEU A 252 -19.33 -29.37 -3.95
N TYR A 253 -19.84 -28.60 -2.99
CA TYR A 253 -19.60 -27.16 -2.91
C TYR A 253 -18.11 -26.87 -2.79
N HIS A 254 -17.43 -27.51 -1.84
CA HIS A 254 -15.98 -27.34 -1.67
C HIS A 254 -15.19 -27.87 -2.87
N THR A 255 -15.65 -28.93 -3.51
CA THR A 255 -15.02 -29.43 -4.75
C THR A 255 -15.10 -28.41 -5.88
N LEU A 256 -16.26 -27.75 -6.05
CA LEU A 256 -16.43 -26.67 -7.03
C LEU A 256 -15.55 -25.47 -6.71
N GLU A 257 -15.48 -25.06 -5.44
CA GLU A 257 -14.63 -23.97 -4.99
C GLU A 257 -13.16 -24.20 -5.37
N VAL A 258 -12.58 -25.35 -5.02
CA VAL A 258 -11.20 -25.70 -5.36
C VAL A 258 -11.01 -25.79 -6.89
N TYR A 259 -11.99 -26.32 -7.62
CA TYR A 259 -11.91 -26.40 -9.08
C TYR A 259 -11.85 -25.01 -9.75
N LEU A 260 -12.62 -24.05 -9.26
CA LEU A 260 -12.58 -22.65 -9.74
C LEU A 260 -11.25 -21.97 -9.35
N GLN A 261 -10.76 -22.18 -8.14
CA GLN A 261 -9.44 -21.68 -7.69
C GLN A 261 -8.29 -22.22 -8.53
N CYS A 262 -8.39 -23.47 -9.00
CA CYS A 262 -7.42 -24.08 -9.90
C CYS A 262 -7.60 -23.69 -11.38
N PHE A 263 -8.40 -22.66 -11.70
CA PHE A 263 -8.68 -22.25 -13.07
C PHE A 263 -9.13 -23.42 -13.98
N HIS A 264 -10.03 -24.24 -13.47
CA HIS A 264 -10.58 -25.43 -14.16
C HIS A 264 -9.55 -26.55 -14.43
N ASN A 265 -8.43 -26.55 -13.72
CA ASN A 265 -7.39 -27.58 -13.87
C ASN A 265 -7.72 -28.82 -13.03
N ASN A 266 -8.28 -29.84 -13.69
CA ASN A 266 -8.68 -31.10 -13.04
C ASN A 266 -7.54 -31.80 -12.30
N LYS A 267 -6.30 -31.77 -12.81
CA LYS A 267 -5.16 -32.45 -12.18
C LYS A 267 -4.78 -31.77 -10.89
N GLU A 268 -4.73 -30.47 -10.89
CA GLU A 268 -4.39 -29.66 -9.71
C GLU A 268 -5.48 -29.74 -8.65
N THR A 269 -6.76 -29.63 -9.08
CA THR A 269 -7.92 -29.82 -8.20
C THR A 269 -7.90 -31.17 -7.48
N ALA A 270 -7.65 -32.27 -8.22
CA ALA A 270 -7.60 -33.61 -7.64
C ALA A 270 -6.45 -33.73 -6.61
N ASN A 271 -5.30 -33.09 -6.89
CA ASN A 271 -4.15 -33.08 -5.99
C ASN A 271 -4.47 -32.31 -4.69
N ILE A 272 -5.05 -31.10 -4.79
CA ILE A 272 -5.39 -30.28 -3.63
C ILE A 272 -6.44 -30.99 -2.75
N LEU A 273 -7.46 -31.57 -3.36
CA LEU A 273 -8.50 -32.32 -2.66
C LEU A 273 -8.04 -33.70 -2.16
N CYS A 274 -6.80 -34.11 -2.50
CA CYS A 274 -6.28 -35.46 -2.18
C CYS A 274 -7.19 -36.60 -2.64
N ILE A 275 -7.84 -36.47 -3.84
CA ILE A 275 -8.71 -37.49 -4.41
C ILE A 275 -8.19 -37.99 -5.76
N HIS A 276 -8.63 -39.22 -6.13
CA HIS A 276 -8.33 -39.73 -7.44
C HIS A 276 -9.07 -38.96 -8.54
N ARG A 277 -8.46 -38.82 -9.74
CA ARG A 277 -9.06 -38.15 -10.89
C ARG A 277 -10.47 -38.63 -11.25
N ASN A 278 -10.74 -39.93 -11.11
CA ASN A 278 -12.05 -40.50 -11.41
C ASN A 278 -13.10 -40.05 -10.37
N SER A 279 -12.69 -39.90 -9.10
CA SER A 279 -13.54 -39.37 -8.04
C SER A 279 -13.87 -37.89 -8.29
N LEU A 280 -12.89 -37.11 -8.77
CA LEU A 280 -13.13 -35.74 -9.17
C LEU A 280 -14.11 -35.68 -10.34
N ALA A 281 -13.91 -36.47 -11.42
CA ALA A 281 -14.79 -36.52 -12.55
C ALA A 281 -16.25 -36.82 -12.13
N TYR A 282 -16.45 -37.82 -11.28
CA TYR A 282 -17.77 -38.12 -10.70
C TYR A 282 -18.36 -36.94 -9.92
N ARG A 283 -17.54 -36.29 -9.07
CA ARG A 283 -18.00 -35.11 -8.32
C ARG A 283 -18.38 -33.95 -9.26
N MET A 284 -17.61 -33.72 -10.32
CA MET A 284 -17.90 -32.68 -11.32
C MET A 284 -19.21 -32.97 -12.10
N GLU A 285 -19.46 -34.22 -12.49
CA GLU A 285 -20.74 -34.61 -13.09
C GLU A 285 -21.92 -34.32 -12.13
N LYS A 286 -21.75 -34.66 -10.87
CA LYS A 286 -22.76 -34.36 -9.82
C LYS A 286 -22.96 -32.87 -9.60
N ILE A 287 -21.89 -32.08 -9.64
CA ILE A 287 -21.97 -30.62 -9.55
C ILE A 287 -22.80 -30.03 -10.67
N ILE A 288 -22.59 -30.47 -11.90
CA ILE A 288 -23.37 -30.04 -13.07
C ILE A 288 -24.85 -30.47 -12.96
N GLU A 289 -25.09 -31.75 -12.59
CA GLU A 289 -26.42 -32.30 -12.44
C GLU A 289 -27.25 -31.55 -11.39
N ILE A 290 -26.69 -31.37 -10.19
CA ILE A 290 -27.39 -30.77 -9.05
C ILE A 290 -27.43 -29.26 -9.18
N GLY A 291 -26.29 -28.65 -9.54
CA GLY A 291 -26.16 -27.21 -9.74
C GLY A 291 -27.00 -26.69 -10.91
N LYS A 292 -27.25 -27.52 -11.92
CA LYS A 292 -27.89 -27.11 -13.18
C LYS A 292 -27.19 -25.89 -13.77
N ALA A 293 -25.87 -25.89 -13.73
CA ALA A 293 -25.04 -24.84 -14.26
C ALA A 293 -24.10 -25.41 -15.32
N ASP A 294 -23.94 -24.71 -16.43
CA ASP A 294 -22.87 -24.97 -17.36
C ASP A 294 -21.60 -24.28 -16.91
N LEU A 295 -20.60 -25.06 -16.48
CA LEU A 295 -19.33 -24.55 -16.02
C LEU A 295 -18.42 -24.02 -17.16
N ASN A 296 -18.83 -24.20 -18.41
CA ASN A 296 -18.16 -23.71 -19.61
C ASN A 296 -18.80 -22.44 -20.16
N ASP A 297 -19.97 -22.05 -19.65
CA ASP A 297 -20.63 -20.79 -20.06
C ASP A 297 -19.89 -19.60 -19.38
N PRO A 298 -19.24 -18.72 -20.16
CA PRO A 298 -18.45 -17.62 -19.61
C PRO A 298 -19.30 -16.45 -19.13
N MET A 299 -20.66 -16.53 -19.09
CA MET A 299 -21.59 -15.42 -18.78
C MET A 299 -20.99 -14.03 -18.81
#